data_6662c945b4b958056108fd1e8ca8746a
#
_entry.id   6662c945b4b958056108fd1e8ca8746a
#
_cell.length_a   1.000
_cell.length_b   1.000
_cell.length_c   1.000
_cell.angle_alpha   90.00
_cell.angle_beta   90.00
_cell.angle_gamma   90.00
#
_symmetry.space_group_name_H-M   'P 1'
#
loop_
_entity.id
_entity.type
_entity.pdbx_description
1 polymer ?
#
loop_
_entity_poly.entity_id
_entity_poly.type
_entity_poly.pdbx_seq_one_letter_code
_entity_poly.pdbx_strand_id
1 'polypeptide(L)'
;MFKLLLKVEHLTYKVDNRTILDDINLNINKGDTIAIVGPSGSGKSTLLKQLNHLISPTSGDLYLNDQSYFNYKPEEIRTRVSYLMQQSELIGYTIEDNMKFPAEARSEAFDRDKAKQLISQVGLGNYQLDAQIEHMSGGEQQRITIARQLMYEPEVLLLDEATSALDTHNKKKIEEIIFKLADKGIAILWITHSDDQS
;
A
#
# COMPACT_ATOMS: atom_id res chain seq x y z
N MET A 1 1.09 -1.66 25.55
CA MET A 1 -0.31 -1.99 25.20
C MET A 1 -0.46 -1.71 23.72
N PHE A 2 -0.70 -2.75 22.90
CA PHE A 2 -0.89 -2.56 21.45
C PHE A 2 -2.19 -1.78 21.22
N LYS A 3 -2.11 -0.69 20.48
CA LYS A 3 -3.29 0.13 20.20
C LYS A 3 -3.94 -0.38 18.92
N LEU A 4 -5.19 -0.85 19.04
CA LEU A 4 -6.01 -1.25 17.90
C LEU A 4 -6.11 -0.08 16.92
N LEU A 5 -5.79 -0.33 15.67
CA LEU A 5 -5.75 0.69 14.62
C LEU A 5 -6.89 0.48 13.62
N LEU A 6 -7.01 -0.74 13.10
CA LEU A 6 -8.05 -1.07 12.13
C LEU A 6 -8.74 -2.37 12.59
N LYS A 7 -10.08 -2.35 12.57
CA LYS A 7 -10.92 -3.50 12.95
C LYS A 7 -11.87 -3.82 11.81
N VAL A 8 -12.03 -5.11 11.56
CA VAL A 8 -12.97 -5.65 10.58
C VAL A 8 -13.88 -6.62 11.31
N GLU A 9 -15.19 -6.46 11.16
CA GLU A 9 -16.20 -7.31 11.80
C GLU A 9 -17.18 -7.86 10.77
N HIS A 10 -17.26 -9.18 10.68
CA HIS A 10 -18.22 -9.92 9.84
C HIS A 10 -18.23 -9.48 8.37
N LEU A 11 -17.06 -9.09 7.84
CA LEU A 11 -16.92 -8.54 6.49
C LEU A 11 -17.25 -9.62 5.46
N THR A 12 -18.28 -9.38 4.67
CA THR A 12 -18.69 -10.24 3.56
C THR A 12 -18.76 -9.42 2.28
N TYR A 13 -18.26 -9.99 1.19
CA TYR A 13 -18.33 -9.40 -0.13
C TYR A 13 -18.81 -10.40 -1.17
N LYS A 14 -19.87 -10.04 -1.87
CA LYS A 14 -20.49 -10.84 -2.92
C LYS A 14 -20.52 -10.07 -4.23
N VAL A 15 -20.27 -10.78 -5.32
CA VAL A 15 -20.44 -10.29 -6.68
C VAL A 15 -21.40 -11.25 -7.37
N ASP A 16 -22.54 -10.75 -7.81
CA ASP A 16 -23.65 -11.56 -8.32
C ASP A 16 -24.03 -12.66 -7.30
N ASN A 17 -23.91 -13.93 -7.71
CA ASN A 17 -24.19 -15.10 -6.85
C ASN A 17 -22.93 -15.71 -6.22
N ARG A 18 -21.75 -15.07 -6.34
CA ARG A 18 -20.49 -15.61 -5.83
C ARG A 18 -20.05 -14.84 -4.59
N THR A 19 -19.86 -15.54 -3.49
CA THR A 19 -19.17 -15.00 -2.30
C THR A 19 -17.67 -15.00 -2.52
N ILE A 20 -17.06 -13.83 -2.44
CA ILE A 20 -15.60 -13.62 -2.58
C ILE A 20 -14.92 -13.56 -1.22
N LEU A 21 -15.53 -12.86 -0.26
CA LEU A 21 -15.13 -12.82 1.15
C LEU A 21 -16.33 -13.23 1.98
N ASP A 22 -16.12 -14.07 2.99
CA ASP A 22 -17.17 -14.62 3.82
C ASP A 22 -16.79 -14.52 5.29
N ASP A 23 -17.53 -13.70 6.02
CA ASP A 23 -17.41 -13.50 7.49
C ASP A 23 -15.97 -13.22 7.98
N ILE A 24 -15.25 -12.33 7.32
CA ILE A 24 -13.88 -11.97 7.69
C ILE A 24 -13.88 -11.12 8.95
N ASN A 25 -13.11 -11.55 9.94
CA ASN A 25 -12.89 -10.84 11.18
C ASN A 25 -11.38 -10.62 11.38
N LEU A 26 -10.94 -9.37 11.59
CA LEU A 26 -9.53 -9.03 11.68
C LEU A 26 -9.31 -7.82 12.60
N ASN A 27 -8.29 -7.90 13.46
CA ASN A 27 -7.82 -6.79 14.27
C ASN A 27 -6.36 -6.49 13.90
N ILE A 28 -6.08 -5.24 13.57
CA ILE A 28 -4.76 -4.75 13.17
C ILE A 28 -4.34 -3.68 14.15
N ASN A 29 -3.20 -3.87 14.79
CA ASN A 29 -2.64 -2.90 15.73
C ASN A 29 -1.58 -2.03 15.03
N LYS A 30 -1.23 -0.92 15.66
CA LYS A 30 -0.10 -0.10 15.20
C LYS A 30 1.19 -0.92 15.19
N GLY A 31 1.91 -0.87 14.08
CA GLY A 31 3.19 -1.58 13.90
C GLY A 31 3.07 -3.07 13.58
N ASP A 32 1.85 -3.61 13.45
CA ASP A 32 1.68 -5.00 13.02
C ASP A 32 2.20 -5.19 11.60
N THR A 33 2.86 -6.34 11.36
CA THR A 33 3.21 -6.80 10.02
C THR A 33 2.51 -8.12 9.76
N ILE A 34 1.56 -8.13 8.83
CA ILE A 34 0.67 -9.25 8.55
C ILE A 34 0.88 -9.73 7.13
N ALA A 35 1.31 -10.98 6.96
CA ALA A 35 1.36 -11.64 5.66
C ALA A 35 0.00 -12.27 5.33
N ILE A 36 -0.52 -11.98 4.14
CA ILE A 36 -1.74 -12.57 3.61
C ILE A 36 -1.35 -13.58 2.54
N VAL A 37 -1.58 -14.85 2.81
CA VAL A 37 -1.21 -15.96 1.92
C VAL A 37 -2.45 -16.73 1.46
N GLY A 38 -2.36 -17.36 0.31
CA GLY A 38 -3.44 -18.19 -0.23
C GLY A 38 -3.37 -18.28 -1.76
N PRO A 39 -4.13 -19.21 -2.35
CA PRO A 39 -4.11 -19.43 -3.81
C PRO A 39 -4.60 -18.20 -4.58
N SER A 40 -4.25 -18.15 -5.87
CA SER A 40 -4.78 -17.11 -6.77
C SER A 40 -6.31 -17.18 -6.80
N GLY A 41 -6.96 -16.02 -6.79
CA GLY A 41 -8.42 -15.91 -6.79
C GLY A 41 -9.11 -16.17 -5.45
N SER A 42 -8.37 -16.32 -4.34
CA SER A 42 -8.96 -16.51 -3.00
C SER A 42 -9.50 -15.23 -2.34
N GLY A 43 -9.48 -14.09 -3.03
CA GLY A 43 -10.04 -12.82 -2.52
C GLY A 43 -9.05 -11.92 -1.79
N LYS A 44 -7.75 -12.23 -1.75
CA LYS A 44 -6.72 -11.42 -1.03
C LYS A 44 -6.71 -9.95 -1.47
N SER A 45 -6.60 -9.68 -2.76
CA SER A 45 -6.63 -8.30 -3.30
C SER A 45 -7.99 -7.64 -3.08
N THR A 46 -9.07 -8.42 -3.07
CA THR A 46 -10.42 -7.92 -2.74
C THR A 46 -10.46 -7.45 -1.29
N LEU A 47 -9.88 -8.20 -0.34
CA LEU A 47 -9.78 -7.78 1.04
C LEU A 47 -9.02 -6.46 1.17
N LEU A 48 -7.84 -6.32 0.54
CA LEU A 48 -7.08 -5.07 0.59
C LEU A 48 -7.88 -3.88 0.02
N LYS A 49 -8.63 -4.09 -1.08
CA LYS A 49 -9.50 -3.07 -1.67
C LYS A 49 -10.65 -2.66 -0.75
N GLN A 50 -11.18 -3.58 0.07
CA GLN A 50 -12.16 -3.27 1.11
C GLN A 50 -11.52 -2.41 2.21
N LEU A 51 -10.34 -2.81 2.70
CA LEU A 51 -9.62 -2.08 3.74
C LEU A 51 -9.23 -0.66 3.31
N ASN A 52 -8.88 -0.46 2.05
CA ASN A 52 -8.59 0.87 1.48
C ASN A 52 -9.86 1.65 1.08
N HIS A 53 -11.04 1.06 1.22
CA HIS A 53 -12.32 1.64 0.79
C HIS A 53 -12.40 1.99 -0.71
N LEU A 54 -11.71 1.20 -1.57
CA LEU A 54 -11.90 1.25 -3.02
C LEU A 54 -13.21 0.59 -3.45
N ILE A 55 -13.63 -0.45 -2.72
CA ILE A 55 -14.91 -1.13 -2.89
C ILE A 55 -15.57 -1.27 -1.52
N SER A 56 -16.89 -1.17 -1.48
CA SER A 56 -17.66 -1.30 -0.24
C SER A 56 -18.04 -2.75 0.02
N PRO A 57 -18.13 -3.22 1.27
CA PRO A 57 -18.60 -4.56 1.59
C PRO A 57 -20.09 -4.72 1.26
N THR A 58 -20.51 -5.97 1.06
CA THR A 58 -21.93 -6.32 0.96
C THR A 58 -22.58 -6.30 2.35
N SER A 59 -21.85 -6.72 3.38
CA SER A 59 -22.22 -6.62 4.79
C SER A 59 -20.97 -6.66 5.68
N GLY A 60 -21.14 -6.33 6.96
CA GLY A 60 -20.08 -6.20 7.94
C GLY A 60 -19.56 -4.78 8.05
N ASP A 61 -18.71 -4.53 9.02
CA ASP A 61 -18.27 -3.21 9.43
C ASP A 61 -16.75 -3.09 9.46
N LEU A 62 -16.27 -1.90 9.10
CA LEU A 62 -14.86 -1.52 9.20
C LEU A 62 -14.71 -0.29 10.10
N TYR A 63 -13.68 -0.31 10.92
CA TYR A 63 -13.37 0.78 11.85
C TYR A 63 -11.89 1.17 11.74
N LEU A 64 -11.61 2.46 11.71
CA LEU A 64 -10.26 3.00 11.80
C LEU A 64 -10.17 3.90 13.04
N ASN A 65 -9.24 3.62 13.97
CA ASN A 65 -9.12 4.30 15.26
C ASN A 65 -10.46 4.36 16.03
N ASP A 66 -11.15 3.23 16.15
CA ASP A 66 -12.45 3.06 16.81
C ASP A 66 -13.61 3.84 16.18
N GLN A 67 -13.41 4.47 15.02
CA GLN A 67 -14.44 5.18 14.29
C GLN A 67 -14.84 4.38 13.04
N SER A 68 -16.16 4.18 12.84
CA SER A 68 -16.70 3.48 11.67
C SER A 68 -16.31 4.19 10.36
N TYR A 69 -16.03 3.42 9.32
CA TYR A 69 -15.77 3.94 7.97
C TYR A 69 -16.90 4.79 7.40
N PHE A 70 -18.15 4.58 7.84
CA PHE A 70 -19.28 5.42 7.45
C PHE A 70 -19.14 6.89 7.89
N ASN A 71 -18.31 7.16 8.90
CA ASN A 71 -18.08 8.50 9.42
C ASN A 71 -16.91 9.24 8.76
N TYR A 72 -16.25 8.60 7.80
CA TYR A 72 -15.16 9.17 7.00
C TYR A 72 -15.60 9.40 5.55
N LYS A 73 -15.02 10.38 4.91
CA LYS A 73 -15.04 10.44 3.45
C LYS A 73 -14.09 9.36 2.89
N PRO A 74 -14.42 8.68 1.78
CA PRO A 74 -13.58 7.65 1.19
C PRO A 74 -12.13 8.12 0.92
N GLU A 75 -11.95 9.39 0.56
CA GLU A 75 -10.63 9.99 0.33
C GLU A 75 -9.80 10.04 1.62
N GLU A 76 -10.42 10.34 2.76
CA GLU A 76 -9.75 10.37 4.06
C GLU A 76 -9.24 8.99 4.46
N ILE A 77 -10.05 7.93 4.23
CA ILE A 77 -9.59 6.55 4.45
C ILE A 77 -8.39 6.25 3.56
N ARG A 78 -8.47 6.56 2.24
CA ARG A 78 -7.39 6.26 1.29
C ARG A 78 -6.09 7.01 1.56
N THR A 79 -6.12 8.15 2.22
CA THR A 79 -4.89 8.84 2.66
C THR A 79 -4.25 8.20 3.88
N ARG A 80 -5.04 7.55 4.74
CA ARG A 80 -4.59 6.93 5.99
C ARG A 80 -4.31 5.44 5.85
N VAL A 81 -5.06 4.75 5.00
CA VAL A 81 -4.91 3.34 4.64
C VAL A 81 -4.47 3.30 3.18
N SER A 82 -3.17 3.37 2.95
CA SER A 82 -2.60 3.43 1.60
C SER A 82 -2.54 2.05 0.95
N TYR A 83 -2.85 1.96 -0.34
CA TYR A 83 -2.86 0.70 -1.08
C TYR A 83 -1.92 0.79 -2.29
N LEU A 84 -0.92 -0.06 -2.31
CA LEU A 84 -0.01 -0.26 -3.43
C LEU A 84 -0.45 -1.50 -4.21
N MET A 85 -1.01 -1.26 -5.39
CA MET A 85 -1.49 -2.32 -6.29
C MET A 85 -0.33 -3.05 -6.95
N GLN A 86 -0.56 -4.32 -7.33
CA GLN A 86 0.38 -5.16 -8.07
C GLN A 86 0.90 -4.48 -9.35
N GLN A 87 0.01 -3.84 -10.09
CA GLN A 87 0.35 -3.01 -11.25
C GLN A 87 -0.05 -1.58 -10.95
N SER A 88 0.92 -0.74 -10.64
CA SER A 88 0.71 0.67 -10.39
C SER A 88 1.17 1.47 -11.61
N GLU A 89 0.25 2.21 -12.19
CA GLU A 89 0.60 3.11 -13.29
C GLU A 89 1.43 4.28 -12.79
N LEU A 90 2.45 4.64 -13.57
CA LEU A 90 3.20 5.86 -13.39
C LEU A 90 2.42 7.03 -13.97
N ILE A 91 2.66 8.22 -13.42
CA ILE A 91 1.96 9.46 -13.76
C ILE A 91 2.96 10.38 -14.45
N GLY A 92 2.51 11.06 -15.52
CA GLY A 92 3.35 12.00 -16.25
C GLY A 92 4.53 11.33 -16.97
N TYR A 93 5.64 12.03 -17.08
CA TYR A 93 6.78 11.64 -17.90
C TYR A 93 8.08 11.47 -17.10
N THR A 94 8.14 12.02 -15.88
CA THR A 94 9.37 12.07 -15.06
C THR A 94 9.17 11.43 -13.69
N ILE A 95 10.29 11.16 -13.02
CA ILE A 95 10.27 10.76 -11.59
C ILE A 95 9.59 11.86 -10.78
N GLU A 96 9.88 13.12 -11.04
CA GLU A 96 9.31 14.26 -10.30
C GLU A 96 7.79 14.32 -10.41
N ASP A 97 7.21 14.06 -11.60
CA ASP A 97 5.76 14.03 -11.78
C ASP A 97 5.11 13.00 -10.85
N ASN A 98 5.75 11.83 -10.68
CA ASN A 98 5.29 10.79 -9.79
C ASN A 98 5.41 11.19 -8.31
N MET A 99 6.53 11.76 -7.91
CA MET A 99 6.79 12.13 -6.53
C MET A 99 5.97 13.34 -6.08
N LYS A 100 5.60 14.22 -7.01
CA LYS A 100 4.80 15.42 -6.78
C LYS A 100 3.31 15.14 -6.66
N PHE A 101 2.80 14.14 -7.37
CA PHE A 101 1.39 13.80 -7.44
C PHE A 101 0.69 13.69 -6.07
N PRO A 102 1.27 13.03 -5.03
CA PRO A 102 0.62 12.95 -3.71
C PRO A 102 0.43 14.32 -3.03
N ALA A 103 1.33 15.27 -3.26
CA ALA A 103 1.21 16.64 -2.75
C ALA A 103 0.11 17.41 -3.49
N GLU A 104 0.08 17.30 -4.83
CA GLU A 104 -0.94 17.91 -5.67
C GLU A 104 -2.35 17.41 -5.31
N ALA A 105 -2.51 16.09 -5.11
CA ALA A 105 -3.77 15.49 -4.71
C ALA A 105 -4.28 15.98 -3.33
N ARG A 106 -3.37 16.49 -2.47
CA ARG A 106 -3.68 17.05 -1.15
C ARG A 106 -3.73 18.58 -1.13
N SER A 107 -3.44 19.22 -2.26
CA SER A 107 -3.25 20.68 -2.35
C SER A 107 -2.19 21.20 -1.37
N GLU A 108 -1.10 20.44 -1.22
CA GLU A 108 0.03 20.72 -0.35
C GLU A 108 1.29 21.07 -1.15
N ALA A 109 2.27 21.69 -0.49
CA ALA A 109 3.56 21.98 -1.11
C ALA A 109 4.37 20.68 -1.32
N PHE A 110 5.01 20.56 -2.49
CA PHE A 110 5.88 19.44 -2.81
C PHE A 110 7.22 19.54 -2.08
N ASP A 111 7.54 18.52 -1.27
CA ASP A 111 8.84 18.36 -0.63
C ASP A 111 9.83 17.66 -1.56
N ARG A 112 10.61 18.46 -2.29
CA ARG A 112 11.59 17.98 -3.27
C ARG A 112 12.77 17.25 -2.61
N ASP A 113 13.16 17.64 -1.41
CA ASP A 113 14.29 17.00 -0.72
C ASP A 113 13.89 15.64 -0.16
N LYS A 114 12.69 15.52 0.39
CA LYS A 114 12.11 14.22 0.76
C LYS A 114 11.99 13.29 -0.44
N ALA A 115 11.55 13.81 -1.59
CA ALA A 115 11.46 13.03 -2.83
C ALA A 115 12.82 12.45 -3.24
N LYS A 116 13.89 13.26 -3.25
CA LYS A 116 15.26 12.81 -3.54
C LYS A 116 15.73 11.72 -2.57
N GLN A 117 15.47 11.92 -1.27
CA GLN A 117 15.83 10.93 -0.25
C GLN A 117 15.12 9.60 -0.49
N LEU A 118 13.81 9.61 -0.76
CA LEU A 118 13.04 8.39 -1.02
C LEU A 118 13.50 7.68 -2.29
N ILE A 119 13.75 8.41 -3.39
CA ILE A 119 14.29 7.85 -4.63
C ILE A 119 15.66 7.20 -4.38
N SER A 120 16.52 7.82 -3.59
CA SER A 120 17.79 7.20 -3.19
C SER A 120 17.59 5.95 -2.32
N GLN A 121 16.67 5.99 -1.37
CA GLN A 121 16.37 4.86 -0.48
C GLN A 121 15.87 3.63 -1.24
N VAL A 122 15.03 3.82 -2.27
CA VAL A 122 14.56 2.70 -3.12
C VAL A 122 15.60 2.24 -4.15
N GLY A 123 16.86 2.74 -4.07
CA GLY A 123 17.96 2.31 -4.93
C GLY A 123 17.99 2.96 -6.31
N LEU A 124 17.39 4.14 -6.45
CA LEU A 124 17.38 4.93 -7.69
C LEU A 124 18.16 6.24 -7.55
N GLY A 125 19.09 6.32 -6.59
CA GLY A 125 19.86 7.53 -6.33
C GLY A 125 20.81 8.00 -7.43
N ASN A 126 21.03 7.16 -8.46
CA ASN A 126 21.73 7.52 -9.70
C ASN A 126 20.90 8.37 -10.66
N TYR A 127 19.58 8.46 -10.46
CA TYR A 127 18.68 9.26 -11.27
C TYR A 127 18.42 10.62 -10.64
N GLN A 128 18.32 11.65 -11.48
CA GLN A 128 17.76 12.95 -11.10
C GLN A 128 16.23 12.91 -11.18
N LEU A 129 15.54 13.81 -10.50
CA LEU A 129 14.06 13.83 -10.49
C LEU A 129 13.44 14.14 -11.87
N ASP A 130 14.16 14.82 -12.75
CA ASP A 130 13.74 15.11 -14.13
C ASP A 130 13.98 13.94 -15.12
N ALA A 131 14.53 12.82 -14.64
CA ALA A 131 14.75 11.66 -15.49
C ALA A 131 13.43 11.10 -16.04
N GLN A 132 13.45 10.74 -17.34
CA GLN A 132 12.28 10.22 -18.06
C GLN A 132 12.01 8.77 -17.63
N ILE A 133 10.75 8.46 -17.30
CA ILE A 133 10.32 7.15 -16.80
C ILE A 133 10.15 6.10 -17.89
N GLU A 134 9.94 6.51 -19.15
CA GLU A 134 9.70 5.60 -20.28
C GLU A 134 10.90 4.69 -20.60
N HIS A 135 12.11 5.12 -20.24
CA HIS A 135 13.35 4.37 -20.47
C HIS A 135 13.75 3.48 -19.29
N MET A 136 12.93 3.44 -18.22
CA MET A 136 13.20 2.68 -17.01
C MET A 136 12.65 1.27 -17.11
N SER A 137 13.37 0.32 -16.54
CA SER A 137 12.89 -1.06 -16.41
C SER A 137 11.65 -1.15 -15.51
N GLY A 138 10.85 -2.21 -15.67
CA GLY A 138 9.66 -2.43 -14.84
C GLY A 138 9.95 -2.43 -13.33
N GLY A 139 11.11 -2.98 -12.93
CA GLY A 139 11.54 -2.95 -11.51
C GLY A 139 11.89 -1.54 -11.02
N GLU A 140 12.47 -0.68 -11.88
CA GLU A 140 12.73 0.72 -11.54
C GLU A 140 11.41 1.50 -11.43
N GLN A 141 10.50 1.30 -12.37
CA GLN A 141 9.17 1.89 -12.34
C GLN A 141 8.40 1.48 -11.07
N GLN A 142 8.48 0.21 -10.67
CA GLN A 142 7.87 -0.27 -9.43
C GLN A 142 8.47 0.41 -8.19
N ARG A 143 9.80 0.60 -8.14
CA ARG A 143 10.44 1.33 -7.03
C ARG A 143 10.03 2.80 -6.96
N ILE A 144 9.76 3.46 -8.10
CA ILE A 144 9.19 4.81 -8.11
C ILE A 144 7.79 4.82 -7.49
N THR A 145 6.93 3.84 -7.82
CA THR A 145 5.58 3.79 -7.21
C THR A 145 5.63 3.56 -5.71
N ILE A 146 6.57 2.75 -5.22
CA ILE A 146 6.80 2.57 -3.78
C ILE A 146 7.27 3.88 -3.14
N ALA A 147 8.27 4.55 -3.72
CA ALA A 147 8.75 5.85 -3.23
C ALA A 147 7.63 6.90 -3.21
N ARG A 148 6.78 6.94 -4.24
CA ARG A 148 5.61 7.82 -4.30
C ARG A 148 4.65 7.60 -3.14
N GLN A 149 4.38 6.35 -2.75
CA GLN A 149 3.51 6.05 -1.61
C GLN A 149 4.10 6.52 -0.28
N LEU A 150 5.43 6.55 -0.17
CA LEU A 150 6.13 6.97 1.04
C LEU A 150 6.30 8.50 1.18
N MET A 151 5.88 9.27 0.17
CA MET A 151 5.85 10.75 0.29
C MET A 151 4.99 11.21 1.47
N TYR A 152 3.92 10.46 1.77
CA TYR A 152 3.07 10.68 2.94
C TYR A 152 2.92 9.36 3.68
N GLU A 153 3.47 9.29 4.90
CA GLU A 153 3.43 8.09 5.72
C GLU A 153 1.97 7.79 6.14
N PRO A 154 1.38 6.67 5.70
CA PRO A 154 0.03 6.27 6.09
C PRO A 154 0.02 5.69 7.50
N GLU A 155 -1.16 5.43 8.07
CA GLU A 155 -1.29 4.64 9.30
C GLU A 155 -1.24 3.13 8.99
N VAL A 156 -1.78 2.74 7.82
CA VAL A 156 -1.77 1.36 7.32
C VAL A 156 -1.26 1.36 5.89
N LEU A 157 -0.30 0.49 5.58
CA LEU A 157 0.22 0.27 4.23
C LEU A 157 -0.18 -1.13 3.75
N LEU A 158 -0.96 -1.19 2.68
CA LEU A 158 -1.44 -2.40 2.05
C LEU A 158 -0.62 -2.67 0.78
N LEU A 159 0.03 -3.83 0.71
CA LEU A 159 0.93 -4.21 -0.38
C LEU A 159 0.37 -5.42 -1.11
N ASP A 160 -0.08 -5.23 -2.34
CA ASP A 160 -0.61 -6.29 -3.20
C ASP A 160 0.49 -6.76 -4.15
N GLU A 161 1.24 -7.79 -3.74
CA GLU A 161 2.37 -8.35 -4.51
C GLU A 161 3.39 -7.29 -4.98
N ALA A 162 3.56 -6.24 -4.19
CA ALA A 162 4.28 -5.02 -4.58
C ALA A 162 5.78 -5.23 -4.90
N THR A 163 6.36 -6.37 -4.55
CA THR A 163 7.78 -6.69 -4.80
C THR A 163 7.95 -7.86 -5.77
N SER A 164 6.88 -8.40 -6.34
CA SER A 164 6.93 -9.59 -7.20
C SER A 164 7.75 -9.40 -8.49
N ALA A 165 7.81 -8.19 -9.01
CA ALA A 165 8.58 -7.85 -10.21
C ALA A 165 10.05 -7.46 -9.94
N LEU A 166 10.48 -7.47 -8.67
CA LEU A 166 11.82 -7.08 -8.28
C LEU A 166 12.77 -8.28 -8.22
N ASP A 167 14.03 -8.07 -8.61
CA ASP A 167 15.11 -9.03 -8.34
C ASP A 167 15.35 -9.14 -6.81
N THR A 168 16.01 -10.22 -6.40
CA THR A 168 16.23 -10.57 -4.99
C THR A 168 16.93 -9.45 -4.19
N HIS A 169 17.88 -8.72 -4.79
CA HIS A 169 18.61 -7.66 -4.10
C HIS A 169 17.69 -6.45 -3.84
N ASN A 170 16.98 -5.99 -4.87
CA ASN A 170 16.05 -4.87 -4.75
C ASN A 170 14.84 -5.23 -3.87
N LYS A 171 14.34 -6.48 -3.95
CA LYS A 171 13.28 -6.98 -3.07
C LYS A 171 13.69 -6.83 -1.60
N LYS A 172 14.83 -7.35 -1.18
CA LYS A 172 15.34 -7.24 0.20
C LYS A 172 15.43 -5.79 0.66
N LYS A 173 15.94 -4.91 -0.19
CA LYS A 173 16.08 -3.49 0.12
C LYS A 173 14.73 -2.81 0.38
N ILE A 174 13.73 -3.13 -0.43
CA ILE A 174 12.36 -2.62 -0.23
C ILE A 174 11.74 -3.20 1.04
N GLU A 175 11.93 -4.50 1.30
CA GLU A 175 11.46 -5.15 2.54
C GLU A 175 12.05 -4.48 3.78
N GLU A 176 13.35 -4.18 3.79
CA GLU A 176 13.98 -3.44 4.89
C GLU A 176 13.38 -2.05 5.12
N ILE A 177 13.03 -1.33 4.04
CA ILE A 177 12.36 -0.03 4.15
C ILE A 177 10.97 -0.23 4.78
N ILE A 178 10.20 -1.21 4.32
CA ILE A 178 8.85 -1.50 4.80
C ILE A 178 8.89 -1.91 6.29
N PHE A 179 9.81 -2.77 6.71
CA PHE A 179 9.95 -3.15 8.13
C PHE A 179 10.33 -1.96 9.02
N LYS A 180 11.17 -1.05 8.55
CA LYS A 180 11.46 0.21 9.27
C LYS A 180 10.24 1.11 9.44
N LEU A 181 9.26 1.03 8.54
CA LEU A 181 7.98 1.74 8.71
C LEU A 181 7.12 1.09 9.81
N ALA A 182 7.12 -0.24 9.90
CA ALA A 182 6.45 -0.93 11.00
C ALA A 182 7.04 -0.57 12.37
N ASP A 183 8.36 -0.44 12.48
CA ASP A 183 9.04 0.03 13.68
C ASP A 183 8.60 1.45 14.11
N LYS A 184 8.17 2.28 13.16
CA LYS A 184 7.59 3.60 13.42
C LYS A 184 6.10 3.56 13.81
N GLY A 185 5.48 2.39 13.83
CA GLY A 185 4.09 2.18 14.19
C GLY A 185 3.10 2.15 13.02
N ILE A 186 3.58 2.13 11.77
CA ILE A 186 2.74 1.91 10.59
C ILE A 186 2.39 0.42 10.51
N ALA A 187 1.11 0.10 10.40
CA ALA A 187 0.70 -1.29 10.19
C ALA A 187 0.91 -1.70 8.73
N ILE A 188 1.45 -2.88 8.50
CA ILE A 188 1.74 -3.41 7.16
C ILE A 188 0.91 -4.66 6.91
N LEU A 189 0.14 -4.68 5.82
CA LEU A 189 -0.50 -5.90 5.31
C LEU A 189 0.09 -6.22 3.94
N TRP A 190 0.62 -7.41 3.80
CA TRP A 190 1.36 -7.79 2.61
C TRP A 190 0.82 -9.09 1.99
N ILE A 191 0.35 -9.02 0.76
CA ILE A 191 0.08 -10.22 -0.03
C ILE A 191 1.40 -10.72 -0.60
N THR A 192 1.77 -11.94 -0.25
CA THR A 192 2.95 -12.65 -0.75
C THR A 192 2.58 -14.04 -1.23
N HIS A 193 3.36 -14.60 -2.16
CA HIS A 193 3.22 -15.99 -2.55
C HIS A 193 3.87 -16.92 -1.52
N SER A 194 3.28 -18.09 -1.30
CA SER A 194 3.73 -19.09 -0.32
C SER A 194 5.14 -19.67 -0.60
N ASP A 195 5.68 -19.44 -1.79
CA ASP A 195 6.99 -19.97 -2.21
C ASP A 195 8.20 -19.15 -1.68
N ASP A 196 7.94 -18.00 -1.06
CA ASP A 196 8.98 -17.11 -0.52
C ASP A 196 9.38 -17.44 0.94
N GLN A 197 8.93 -18.55 1.50
CA GLN A 197 9.20 -18.96 2.90
C GLN A 197 10.11 -20.19 3.01
N SER A 198 11.01 -20.43 2.04
CA SER A 198 12.05 -21.47 2.15
C SER A 198 13.44 -20.88 2.34
#